data_6f82e45e806c586439ac68558cda524c
#
_entry.id   6f82e45e806c586439ac68558cda524c
#
_cell.length_a   1.000
_cell.length_b   1.000
_cell.length_c   1.000
_cell.angle_alpha   90.00
_cell.angle_beta   90.00
_cell.angle_gamma   90.00
#
_symmetry.space_group_name_H-M   'P 1'
#
loop_
_entity.id
_entity.type
_entity.pdbx_description
1 polymer ?
#
loop_
_entity_poly.entity_id
_entity_poly.type
_entity_poly.pdbx_seq_one_letter_code
_entity_poly.pdbx_strand_id
1 'polypeptide(L)'
;MATEDLMRKALEALGEVDGPMSIEVIHRLVDAGDVEELMSIAEVSDLLDVSAHTLRYYEKIGLVAVDRDSSGHRVYGPESVRRLVFLTRMRISGMAIRDLQHYVELVDAGEGTVPERLDMLLEHRDTVRRQIKELTLSLAATEYKIATYGGRTGERDIQPSETGSSPRGVS
;
A
#
# COMPACT_ATOMS: atom_id res chain seq x y z
N MET A 1 2.77 -10.19 -14.62
CA MET A 1 1.79 -11.30 -14.42
C MET A 1 1.92 -11.95 -13.04
N ALA A 2 3.06 -12.45 -12.60
CA ALA A 2 3.19 -13.07 -11.26
C ALA A 2 2.95 -12.11 -10.09
N THR A 3 3.31 -10.84 -10.22
CA THR A 3 3.26 -9.80 -9.18
C THR A 3 1.86 -9.25 -8.96
N GLU A 4 1.08 -9.02 -10.02
CA GLU A 4 -0.35 -8.67 -9.93
C GLU A 4 -1.13 -9.79 -9.24
N ASP A 5 -0.77 -11.05 -9.49
CA ASP A 5 -1.40 -12.20 -8.88
C ASP A 5 -1.08 -12.33 -7.39
N LEU A 6 0.15 -12.02 -6.98
CA LEU A 6 0.57 -11.98 -5.57
C LEU A 6 -0.08 -10.81 -4.81
N MET A 7 -0.11 -9.62 -5.39
CA MET A 7 -0.76 -8.46 -4.79
C MET A 7 -2.27 -8.68 -4.70
N ARG A 8 -2.90 -9.22 -5.76
CA ARG A 8 -4.32 -9.56 -5.77
C ARG A 8 -4.65 -10.63 -4.73
N LYS A 9 -3.88 -11.72 -4.64
CA LYS A 9 -4.04 -12.75 -3.61
C LYS A 9 -3.85 -12.21 -2.19
N ALA A 10 -2.91 -11.27 -2.01
CA ALA A 10 -2.71 -10.59 -0.75
C ALA A 10 -3.90 -9.69 -0.39
N LEU A 11 -4.47 -8.97 -1.36
CA LEU A 11 -5.65 -8.13 -1.17
C LEU A 11 -6.93 -8.97 -0.97
N GLU A 12 -7.06 -10.08 -1.68
CA GLU A 12 -8.15 -11.05 -1.49
C GLU A 12 -8.08 -11.69 -0.10
N ALA A 13 -6.87 -12.07 0.36
CA ALA A 13 -6.64 -12.57 1.71
C ALA A 13 -6.93 -11.51 2.80
N LEU A 14 -6.72 -10.23 2.50
CA LEU A 14 -7.08 -9.09 3.37
C LEU A 14 -8.60 -8.85 3.43
N GLY A 15 -9.34 -9.15 2.36
CA GLY A 15 -10.81 -9.03 2.33
C GLY A 15 -11.56 -10.10 3.12
N GLU A 16 -10.93 -11.22 3.41
CA GLU A 16 -11.50 -12.34 4.19
C GLU A 16 -11.09 -12.35 5.67
N VAL A 17 -10.20 -11.44 6.10
CA VAL A 17 -9.66 -11.45 7.47
C VAL A 17 -10.34 -10.39 8.32
N ASP A 18 -11.45 -10.76 8.91
CA ASP A 18 -12.09 -10.06 10.04
C ASP A 18 -11.35 -10.43 11.34
N GLY A 19 -10.01 -10.20 11.36
CA GLY A 19 -9.16 -10.55 12.49
C GLY A 19 -7.71 -10.06 12.34
N PRO A 20 -6.86 -10.21 13.37
CA PRO A 20 -5.44 -9.89 13.24
C PRO A 20 -4.81 -10.81 12.17
N MET A 21 -4.19 -10.20 11.17
CA MET A 21 -3.47 -10.90 10.11
C MET A 21 -2.53 -11.95 10.69
N SER A 22 -2.60 -13.19 10.22
CA SER A 22 -1.70 -14.23 10.70
C SER A 22 -0.25 -13.89 10.35
N ILE A 23 0.67 -14.30 11.22
CA ILE A 23 2.11 -14.12 11.02
C ILE A 23 2.55 -14.72 9.68
N GLU A 24 1.93 -15.84 9.25
CA GLU A 24 2.20 -16.50 7.97
C GLU A 24 1.84 -15.65 6.75
N VAL A 25 0.74 -14.90 6.81
CA VAL A 25 0.34 -13.96 5.73
C VAL A 25 1.34 -12.80 5.66
N ILE A 26 1.77 -12.29 6.80
CA ILE A 26 2.79 -11.23 6.87
C ILE A 26 4.12 -11.74 6.32
N HIS A 27 4.54 -12.96 6.69
CA HIS A 27 5.76 -13.57 6.17
C HIS A 27 5.70 -13.73 4.64
N ARG A 28 4.57 -14.14 4.06
CA ARG A 28 4.41 -14.20 2.60
C ARG A 28 4.44 -12.84 1.92
N LEU A 29 4.03 -11.78 2.61
CA LEU A 29 4.04 -10.41 2.10
C LEU A 29 5.42 -9.74 2.24
N VAL A 30 6.16 -10.09 3.29
CA VAL A 30 7.50 -9.54 3.60
C VAL A 30 8.60 -10.44 3.08
N ASP A 31 8.43 -11.75 3.18
CA ASP A 31 9.22 -12.71 2.46
C ASP A 31 8.70 -12.69 1.01
N ALA A 32 9.42 -11.99 0.15
CA ALA A 32 9.41 -12.27 -1.29
C ALA A 32 9.96 -13.69 -1.48
N GLY A 33 9.23 -14.68 -0.92
CA GLY A 33 9.68 -16.02 -0.59
C GLY A 33 10.15 -16.90 -1.76
N ASP A 34 10.09 -16.35 -2.99
CA ASP A 34 10.49 -17.04 -4.21
C ASP A 34 11.50 -16.23 -5.05
N VAL A 35 12.10 -15.18 -4.50
CA VAL A 35 13.19 -14.48 -5.19
C VAL A 35 14.49 -15.24 -4.87
N GLU A 36 14.78 -16.27 -5.66
CA GLU A 36 16.07 -16.98 -5.61
C GLU A 36 17.08 -16.41 -6.62
N GLU A 37 16.60 -15.62 -7.59
CA GLU A 37 17.40 -15.09 -8.69
C GLU A 37 17.70 -13.60 -8.54
N LEU A 38 18.77 -13.16 -9.21
CA LEU A 38 19.13 -11.75 -9.33
C LEU A 38 18.09 -11.02 -10.19
N MET A 39 17.58 -9.89 -9.73
CA MET A 39 16.63 -9.07 -10.46
C MET A 39 17.29 -7.80 -10.99
N SER A 40 16.90 -7.39 -12.19
CA SER A 40 17.24 -6.08 -12.74
C SER A 40 16.46 -4.95 -12.05
N ILE A 41 16.91 -3.71 -12.23
CA ILE A 41 16.18 -2.54 -11.70
C ILE A 41 14.75 -2.42 -12.26
N ALA A 42 14.52 -2.84 -13.50
CA ALA A 42 13.20 -2.81 -14.12
C ALA A 42 12.26 -3.81 -13.43
N GLU A 43 12.70 -5.05 -13.21
CA GLU A 43 11.94 -6.08 -12.52
C GLU A 43 11.61 -5.69 -11.08
N VAL A 44 12.56 -5.09 -10.34
CA VAL A 44 12.31 -4.60 -8.97
C VAL A 44 11.37 -3.39 -8.98
N SER A 45 11.49 -2.50 -9.96
CA SER A 45 10.59 -1.36 -10.14
C SER A 45 9.14 -1.81 -10.33
N ASP A 46 8.93 -2.79 -11.20
CA ASP A 46 7.62 -3.39 -11.46
C ASP A 46 7.08 -4.17 -10.25
N LEU A 47 7.95 -4.92 -9.57
CA LEU A 47 7.60 -5.69 -8.37
C LEU A 47 7.08 -4.81 -7.23
N LEU A 48 7.72 -3.67 -7.00
CA LEU A 48 7.44 -2.80 -5.86
C LEU A 48 6.49 -1.64 -6.19
N ASP A 49 6.14 -1.47 -7.46
CA ASP A 49 5.40 -0.30 -7.97
C ASP A 49 6.08 1.04 -7.58
N VAL A 50 7.39 1.08 -7.74
CA VAL A 50 8.21 2.28 -7.51
C VAL A 50 9.07 2.57 -8.72
N SER A 51 9.36 3.85 -8.97
CA SER A 51 10.19 4.22 -10.11
C SER A 51 11.64 3.75 -9.96
N ALA A 52 12.31 3.45 -11.08
CA ALA A 52 13.74 3.19 -11.08
C ALA A 52 14.56 4.37 -10.50
N HIS A 53 14.03 5.61 -10.58
CA HIS A 53 14.63 6.78 -9.93
C HIS A 53 14.60 6.64 -8.41
N THR A 54 13.47 6.20 -7.84
CA THR A 54 13.33 5.93 -6.39
C THR A 54 14.31 4.87 -5.92
N LEU A 55 14.48 3.78 -6.68
CA LEU A 55 15.44 2.72 -6.35
C LEU A 55 16.89 3.20 -6.36
N ARG A 56 17.27 4.01 -7.34
CA ARG A 56 18.61 4.65 -7.38
C ARG A 56 18.80 5.63 -6.23
N TYR A 57 17.75 6.35 -5.85
CA TYR A 57 17.79 7.24 -4.70
C TYR A 57 17.99 6.45 -3.39
N TYR A 58 17.29 5.33 -3.20
CA TYR A 58 17.45 4.47 -2.03
C TYR A 58 18.86 3.88 -1.93
N GLU A 59 19.45 3.45 -3.06
CA GLU A 59 20.87 3.05 -3.11
C GLU A 59 21.78 4.23 -2.70
N LYS A 60 21.56 5.41 -3.27
CA LYS A 60 22.38 6.61 -3.02
C LYS A 60 22.39 7.02 -1.54
N ILE A 61 21.26 6.91 -0.85
CA ILE A 61 21.13 7.29 0.56
C ILE A 61 21.40 6.14 1.54
N GLY A 62 21.89 5.00 1.05
CA GLY A 62 22.33 3.87 1.87
C GLY A 62 21.23 2.98 2.43
N LEU A 63 19.99 3.06 1.91
CA LEU A 63 18.90 2.19 2.36
C LEU A 63 19.06 0.74 1.87
N VAL A 64 19.73 0.53 0.74
CA VAL A 64 19.95 -0.79 0.15
C VAL A 64 21.31 -0.84 -0.53
N ALA A 65 22.00 -1.96 -0.39
CA ALA A 65 23.18 -2.28 -1.18
C ALA A 65 22.76 -2.93 -2.50
N VAL A 66 23.39 -2.52 -3.59
CA VAL A 66 23.07 -2.98 -4.95
C VAL A 66 24.36 -3.41 -5.64
N ASP A 67 24.38 -4.64 -6.11
CA ASP A 67 25.49 -5.21 -6.86
C ASP A 67 25.44 -4.78 -8.34
N ARG A 68 26.50 -5.10 -9.06
CA ARG A 68 26.63 -4.87 -10.51
C ARG A 68 26.98 -6.18 -11.20
N ASP A 69 26.34 -6.41 -12.34
CA ASP A 69 26.73 -7.51 -13.23
C ASP A 69 28.05 -7.22 -13.96
N SER A 70 28.50 -8.18 -14.75
CA SER A 70 29.73 -8.06 -15.56
C SER A 70 29.67 -6.91 -16.56
N SER A 71 28.51 -6.41 -16.92
CA SER A 71 28.27 -5.29 -17.84
C SER A 71 28.09 -3.96 -17.10
N GLY A 72 28.15 -3.96 -15.75
CA GLY A 72 28.01 -2.77 -14.91
C GLY A 72 26.56 -2.38 -14.60
N HIS A 73 25.57 -3.18 -15.00
CA HIS A 73 24.17 -2.93 -14.67
C HIS A 73 23.86 -3.33 -13.22
N ARG A 74 22.93 -2.59 -12.61
CA ARG A 74 22.43 -2.89 -11.27
C ARG A 74 21.70 -4.23 -11.23
N VAL A 75 22.05 -5.06 -10.27
CA VAL A 75 21.36 -6.31 -9.95
C VAL A 75 21.05 -6.38 -8.46
N TYR A 76 19.86 -6.84 -8.16
CA TYR A 76 19.33 -6.92 -6.81
C TYR A 76 19.22 -8.38 -6.42
N GLY A 77 19.97 -8.79 -5.41
CA GLY A 77 19.88 -10.12 -4.83
C GLY A 77 18.65 -10.27 -3.92
N PRO A 78 18.32 -11.50 -3.50
CA PRO A 78 17.15 -11.80 -2.67
C PRO A 78 17.07 -10.96 -1.40
N GLU A 79 18.18 -10.74 -0.73
CA GLU A 79 18.22 -9.94 0.50
C GLU A 79 17.91 -8.46 0.23
N SER A 80 18.48 -7.89 -0.84
CA SER A 80 18.22 -6.50 -1.24
C SER A 80 16.75 -6.32 -1.62
N VAL A 81 16.17 -7.29 -2.32
CA VAL A 81 14.74 -7.26 -2.69
C VAL A 81 13.86 -7.34 -1.43
N ARG A 82 14.10 -8.27 -0.51
CA ARG A 82 13.36 -8.36 0.77
C ARG A 82 13.45 -7.05 1.57
N ARG A 83 14.64 -6.48 1.68
CA ARG A 83 14.86 -5.19 2.35
C ARG A 83 14.04 -4.08 1.69
N LEU A 84 14.04 -3.98 0.36
CA LEU A 84 13.27 -3.00 -0.39
C LEU A 84 11.75 -3.19 -0.23
N VAL A 85 11.25 -4.42 -0.24
CA VAL A 85 9.83 -4.72 0.03
C VAL A 85 9.43 -4.12 1.37
N PHE A 86 10.17 -4.41 2.42
CA PHE A 86 9.89 -3.89 3.76
C PHE A 86 9.95 -2.35 3.82
N LEU A 87 11.04 -1.75 3.35
CA LEU A 87 11.26 -0.30 3.39
C LEU A 87 10.20 0.46 2.59
N THR A 88 9.81 -0.06 1.43
CA THR A 88 8.74 0.53 0.60
C THR A 88 7.41 0.51 1.33
N ARG A 89 7.06 -0.58 2.02
CA ARG A 89 5.85 -0.65 2.84
C ARG A 89 5.86 0.35 3.99
N MET A 90 6.96 0.46 4.70
CA MET A 90 7.12 1.45 5.78
C MET A 90 7.00 2.88 5.24
N ARG A 91 7.58 3.14 4.07
CA ARG A 91 7.50 4.46 3.41
C ARG A 91 6.09 4.81 2.96
N ILE A 92 5.36 3.88 2.35
CA ILE A 92 3.97 4.08 1.91
C ILE A 92 3.05 4.34 3.11
N SER A 93 3.27 3.67 4.23
CA SER A 93 2.52 3.89 5.47
C SER A 93 2.95 5.12 6.28
N GLY A 94 3.89 5.92 5.75
CA GLY A 94 4.23 7.24 6.28
C GLY A 94 5.49 7.32 7.13
N MET A 95 6.32 6.26 7.23
CA MET A 95 7.61 6.36 7.90
C MET A 95 8.53 7.33 7.15
N ALA A 96 9.15 8.27 7.86
CA ALA A 96 10.03 9.25 7.23
C ALA A 96 11.33 8.60 6.71
N ILE A 97 11.90 9.16 5.65
CA ILE A 97 13.18 8.66 5.08
C ILE A 97 14.28 8.61 6.14
N ARG A 98 14.36 9.62 7.00
CA ARG A 98 15.33 9.67 8.10
C ARG A 98 15.18 8.49 9.06
N ASP A 99 13.95 8.10 9.38
CA ASP A 99 13.68 7.01 10.30
C ASP A 99 13.96 5.66 9.63
N LEU A 100 13.72 5.54 8.33
CA LEU A 100 14.15 4.38 7.54
C LEU A 100 15.68 4.23 7.50
N GLN A 101 16.42 5.32 7.31
CA GLN A 101 17.88 5.30 7.35
C GLN A 101 18.38 4.83 8.71
N HIS A 102 17.86 5.40 9.80
CA HIS A 102 18.21 4.99 11.15
C HIS A 102 17.89 3.52 11.41
N TYR A 103 16.72 3.04 10.97
CA TYR A 103 16.35 1.63 11.06
C TYR A 103 17.36 0.73 10.33
N VAL A 104 17.77 1.08 9.12
CA VAL A 104 18.77 0.32 8.34
C VAL A 104 20.13 0.32 9.03
N GLU A 105 20.58 1.46 9.55
CA GLU A 105 21.82 1.56 10.34
C GLU A 105 21.80 0.62 11.55
N LEU A 106 20.69 0.53 12.26
CA LEU A 106 20.51 -0.39 13.37
C LEU A 106 20.53 -1.86 12.93
N VAL A 107 19.89 -2.18 11.79
CA VAL A 107 19.94 -3.55 11.22
C VAL A 107 21.38 -3.93 10.88
N ASP A 108 22.12 -3.06 10.24
CA ASP A 108 23.50 -3.30 9.82
C ASP A 108 24.47 -3.36 11.02
N ALA A 109 24.12 -2.72 12.15
CA ALA A 109 24.86 -2.81 13.43
C ALA A 109 24.64 -4.15 14.16
N GLY A 110 23.66 -4.97 13.76
CA GLY A 110 23.47 -6.34 14.21
C GLY A 110 22.48 -6.54 15.36
N GLU A 111 22.51 -7.73 15.95
CA GLU A 111 21.48 -8.23 16.88
C GLU A 111 21.37 -7.40 18.19
N GLY A 112 22.43 -6.74 18.63
CA GLY A 112 22.39 -5.90 19.81
C GLY A 112 21.40 -4.73 19.72
N THR A 113 20.94 -4.37 18.51
CA THR A 113 20.03 -3.25 18.25
C THR A 113 18.56 -3.68 18.16
N VAL A 114 18.26 -4.97 18.34
CA VAL A 114 16.88 -5.50 18.25
C VAL A 114 15.89 -4.72 19.14
N PRO A 115 16.20 -4.38 20.40
CA PRO A 115 15.27 -3.61 21.23
C PRO A 115 14.91 -2.24 20.62
N GLU A 116 15.90 -1.49 20.15
CA GLU A 116 15.68 -0.17 19.55
C GLU A 116 14.89 -0.26 18.23
N ARG A 117 15.21 -1.25 17.38
CA ARG A 117 14.42 -1.52 16.16
C ARG A 117 12.97 -1.86 16.47
N LEU A 118 12.76 -2.65 17.54
CA LEU A 118 11.41 -3.01 17.99
C LEU A 118 10.63 -1.76 18.43
N ASP A 119 11.24 -0.87 19.20
CA ASP A 119 10.60 0.37 19.66
C ASP A 119 10.18 1.25 18.48
N MET A 120 11.03 1.42 17.47
CA MET A 120 10.71 2.15 16.25
C MET A 120 9.51 1.53 15.51
N LEU A 121 9.45 0.22 15.39
CA LEU A 121 8.35 -0.48 14.72
C LEU A 121 7.04 -0.41 15.53
N LEU A 122 7.10 -0.46 16.84
CA LEU A 122 5.93 -0.29 17.72
C LEU A 122 5.34 1.12 17.59
N GLU A 123 6.16 2.15 17.56
CA GLU A 123 5.73 3.54 17.36
C GLU A 123 5.09 3.72 15.99
N HIS A 124 5.72 3.18 14.94
CA HIS A 124 5.18 3.24 13.59
C HIS A 124 3.84 2.50 13.49
N ARG A 125 3.73 1.30 14.07
CA ARG A 125 2.47 0.53 14.15
C ARG A 125 1.34 1.37 14.76
N ASP A 126 1.61 2.06 15.87
CA ASP A 126 0.59 2.86 16.55
C ASP A 126 0.19 4.08 15.73
N THR A 127 1.11 4.63 14.95
CA THR A 127 0.82 5.69 13.97
C THR A 127 -0.09 5.17 12.86
N VAL A 128 0.21 4.02 12.28
CA VAL A 128 -0.63 3.38 11.23
C VAL A 128 -2.03 3.07 11.76
N ARG A 129 -2.14 2.56 12.99
CA ARG A 129 -3.45 2.31 13.63
C ARG A 129 -4.29 3.58 13.77
N ARG A 130 -3.68 4.71 14.14
CA ARG A 130 -4.38 6.00 14.17
C ARG A 130 -4.85 6.42 12.78
N GLN A 131 -4.00 6.29 11.76
CA GLN A 131 -4.37 6.60 10.37
C GLN A 131 -5.56 5.75 9.89
N ILE A 132 -5.57 4.46 10.15
CA ILE A 132 -6.67 3.56 9.81
C ILE A 132 -7.97 4.04 10.46
N LYS A 133 -7.94 4.39 11.76
CA LYS A 133 -9.11 4.93 12.47
C LYS A 133 -9.64 6.22 11.83
N GLU A 134 -8.77 7.17 11.52
CA GLU A 134 -9.14 8.44 10.89
C GLU A 134 -9.72 8.21 9.47
N LEU A 135 -9.11 7.35 8.69
CA LEU A 135 -9.62 6.99 7.35
C LEU A 135 -10.96 6.29 7.41
N THR A 136 -11.19 5.41 8.40
CA THR A 136 -12.47 4.74 8.62
C THR A 136 -13.57 5.75 8.94
N LEU A 137 -13.30 6.74 9.79
CA LEU A 137 -14.26 7.81 10.09
C LEU A 137 -14.56 8.68 8.86
N SER A 138 -13.53 8.99 8.08
CA SER A 138 -13.67 9.77 6.85
C SER A 138 -14.49 9.02 5.79
N LEU A 139 -14.29 7.71 5.66
CA LEU A 139 -15.08 6.86 4.78
C LEU A 139 -16.56 6.86 5.21
N ALA A 140 -16.85 6.63 6.48
CA ALA A 140 -18.23 6.63 7.01
C ALA A 140 -18.93 7.99 6.74
N ALA A 141 -18.23 9.12 6.93
CA ALA A 141 -18.78 10.44 6.63
C ALA A 141 -19.06 10.62 5.12
N THR A 142 -18.20 10.07 4.26
CA THR A 142 -18.36 10.12 2.80
C THR A 142 -19.57 9.28 2.37
N GLU A 143 -19.70 8.07 2.89
CA GLU A 143 -20.81 7.15 2.60
C GLU A 143 -22.16 7.74 3.06
N TYR A 144 -22.17 8.37 4.22
CA TYR A 144 -23.35 9.11 4.70
C TYR A 144 -23.78 10.20 3.71
N LYS A 145 -22.84 10.97 3.17
CA LYS A 145 -23.15 12.01 2.18
C LYS A 145 -23.64 11.43 0.86
N ILE A 146 -23.03 10.35 0.40
CA ILE A 146 -23.46 9.63 -0.81
C ILE A 146 -24.92 9.16 -0.66
N ALA A 147 -25.26 8.52 0.45
CA ALA A 147 -26.62 8.07 0.73
C ALA A 147 -27.61 9.26 0.79
N THR A 148 -27.25 10.37 1.42
CA THR A 148 -28.07 11.57 1.51
C THR A 148 -28.33 12.19 0.15
N TYR A 149 -27.32 12.25 -0.73
CA TYR A 149 -27.48 12.83 -2.07
C TYR A 149 -28.17 11.84 -3.03
N GLY A 150 -27.90 10.55 -2.91
CA GLY A 150 -28.57 9.50 -3.68
C GLY A 150 -30.10 9.47 -3.42
N GLY A 151 -30.54 9.61 -2.17
CA GLY A 151 -31.95 9.73 -1.82
C GLY A 151 -32.62 10.98 -2.42
N ARG A 152 -31.90 12.10 -2.50
CA ARG A 152 -32.43 13.36 -3.08
C ARG A 152 -32.55 13.34 -4.59
N THR A 153 -31.75 12.55 -5.30
CA THR A 153 -31.87 12.37 -6.74
C THR A 153 -33.02 11.42 -7.10
N GLY A 154 -33.30 10.42 -6.27
CA GLY A 154 -34.45 9.53 -6.46
C GLY A 154 -35.81 10.22 -6.26
N GLU A 155 -35.91 11.23 -5.42
CA GLU A 155 -37.15 12.02 -5.22
C GLU A 155 -37.46 12.99 -6.38
N ARG A 156 -36.50 13.35 -7.22
CA ARG A 156 -36.72 14.25 -8.37
C ARG A 156 -37.31 13.58 -9.59
N ASP A 157 -37.23 12.27 -9.70
CA ASP A 157 -37.71 11.52 -10.87
C ASP A 157 -39.18 11.06 -10.74
N ILE A 158 -39.91 11.44 -9.66
CA ILE A 158 -41.32 11.10 -9.47
C ILE A 158 -42.14 12.40 -9.36
N GLN A 159 -42.14 13.24 -10.39
CA GLN A 159 -43.26 14.12 -10.64
C GLN A 159 -44.00 13.60 -11.86
N PRO A 160 -45.25 13.09 -11.71
CA PRO A 160 -46.05 12.78 -12.88
C PRO A 160 -46.41 14.10 -13.57
N SER A 161 -46.06 14.22 -14.84
CA SER A 161 -46.53 15.30 -15.69
C SER A 161 -48.05 15.20 -15.78
N GLU A 162 -48.76 16.09 -15.09
CA GLU A 162 -50.16 16.33 -15.31
C GLU A 162 -50.34 16.94 -16.71
N THR A 163 -50.62 16.08 -17.65
CA THR A 163 -51.16 16.47 -18.96
C THR A 163 -52.56 16.99 -18.74
N GLY A 164 -52.67 18.31 -18.72
CA GLY A 164 -53.97 18.99 -18.76
C GLY A 164 -54.76 18.60 -20.01
N SER A 165 -55.83 17.88 -19.80
CA SER A 165 -56.85 17.67 -20.81
C SER A 165 -57.86 18.81 -20.70
N SER A 166 -57.84 19.69 -21.67
CA SER A 166 -58.86 20.73 -21.87
C SER A 166 -60.07 20.14 -22.59
N PRO A 167 -61.28 20.20 -22.10
CA PRO A 167 -62.44 19.90 -22.92
C PRO A 167 -62.87 21.16 -23.67
N ARG A 168 -62.85 21.10 -24.99
CA ARG A 168 -63.51 22.08 -25.84
C ARG A 168 -65.01 21.82 -25.80
N GLY A 169 -65.76 22.83 -25.36
CA GLY A 169 -67.17 22.86 -25.51
C GLY A 169 -67.58 23.24 -26.96
N VAL A 170 -68.60 22.58 -27.43
CA VAL A 170 -69.26 22.89 -28.70
C VAL A 170 -70.69 23.37 -28.43
N SER A 171 -71.02 24.45 -29.11
CA SER A 171 -72.34 25.04 -29.44
C SER A 171 -73.00 25.85 -28.41
#